data_b6c1239181fcd95500990c285535f5cb
#
_entry.id   b6c1239181fcd95500990c285535f5cb
#
_cell.length_a   1.000
_cell.length_b   1.000
_cell.length_c   1.000
_cell.angle_alpha   90.00
_cell.angle_beta   90.00
_cell.angle_gamma   90.00
#
_symmetry.space_group_name_H-M   'P 1'
#
loop_
_entity.id
_entity.type
_entity.pdbx_description
1 polymer ?
#
loop_
_entity_poly.entity_id
_entity_poly.type
_entity_poly.pdbx_seq_one_letter_code
_entity_poly.pdbx_strand_id
1 'polypeptide(L)'
;ETPMPTPDATTDALLRPILRLSGQAVADYAMIEAGDHVMVCVSGGKDSYTLLDVLLHLQRAAPIKFRVTAVNLDQGQPGFPADVLPRYLSGLGVAHEIIRQDTYSVVKAKVPEGRTTCSLCSRLRRGALYAHARRIGATKIALGHHREDILETFFLNLFHGARLKAMPPKLRSDDGANVVIRPLAYVPEADIAAYAQARAFPIIPCDLCGSQPNLQREVVGHMLAAWEREHPGRSNTMLRALGTVEPSHLLDRALYDFASLGEPDETCLLYTSPSPRD
;
A
#
# COMPACT_ATOMS: atom_id res chain seq x y z
N GLU A 1 -14.71 -7.73 29.42
CA GLU A 1 -14.66 -7.97 27.93
C GLU A 1 -15.76 -7.15 27.27
N THR A 2 -15.41 -6.03 26.69
CA THR A 2 -16.37 -5.26 25.88
C THR A 2 -16.46 -5.96 24.54
N PRO A 3 -17.62 -6.49 24.13
CA PRO A 3 -17.78 -7.12 22.82
C PRO A 3 -17.50 -6.06 21.74
N MET A 4 -16.79 -6.47 20.68
CA MET A 4 -16.62 -5.60 19.54
C MET A 4 -17.99 -5.17 19.01
N PRO A 5 -18.20 -3.87 18.72
CA PRO A 5 -19.45 -3.41 18.14
C PRO A 5 -19.69 -4.14 16.82
N THR A 6 -20.85 -4.76 16.71
CA THR A 6 -21.35 -5.28 15.43
C THR A 6 -21.40 -4.12 14.44
N PRO A 7 -20.95 -4.30 13.18
CA PRO A 7 -21.04 -3.25 12.18
C PRO A 7 -22.49 -2.75 12.09
N ASP A 8 -22.68 -1.45 12.28
CA ASP A 8 -23.97 -0.81 12.04
C ASP A 8 -24.14 -0.47 10.55
N ALA A 9 -25.33 -0.06 10.15
CA ALA A 9 -25.65 0.29 8.77
C ALA A 9 -24.71 1.38 8.20
N THR A 10 -24.19 2.25 9.04
CA THR A 10 -23.27 3.33 8.68
C THR A 10 -21.88 2.77 8.36
N THR A 11 -21.37 1.89 9.21
CA THR A 11 -20.10 1.20 8.99
C THR A 11 -20.13 0.34 7.72
N ASP A 12 -21.21 -0.37 7.46
CA ASP A 12 -21.40 -1.16 6.24
C ASP A 12 -21.44 -0.26 4.99
N ALA A 13 -22.10 0.89 5.06
CA ALA A 13 -22.14 1.86 3.95
C ALA A 13 -20.74 2.40 3.60
N LEU A 14 -19.89 2.66 4.60
CA LEU A 14 -18.50 3.10 4.41
C LEU A 14 -17.60 1.97 3.88
N LEU A 15 -17.86 0.73 4.26
CA LEU A 15 -17.06 -0.41 3.81
C LEU A 15 -17.33 -0.78 2.34
N ARG A 16 -18.54 -0.62 1.84
CA ARG A 16 -18.91 -1.01 0.46
C ARG A 16 -18.00 -0.43 -0.63
N PRO A 17 -17.74 0.89 -0.71
CA PRO A 17 -16.85 1.44 -1.72
C PRO A 17 -15.41 0.91 -1.57
N ILE A 18 -14.92 0.72 -0.34
CA ILE A 18 -13.60 0.15 -0.06
C ILE A 18 -13.52 -1.28 -0.62
N LEU A 19 -14.52 -2.14 -0.34
CA LEU A 19 -14.56 -3.50 -0.85
C LEU A 19 -14.62 -3.56 -2.38
N ARG A 20 -15.42 -2.68 -3.00
CA ARG A 20 -15.54 -2.62 -4.46
C ARG A 20 -14.19 -2.26 -5.10
N LEU A 21 -13.53 -1.22 -4.61
CA LEU A 21 -12.24 -0.76 -5.15
C LEU A 21 -11.11 -1.76 -4.87
N SER A 22 -11.11 -2.37 -3.68
CA SER A 22 -10.14 -3.42 -3.34
C SER A 22 -10.35 -4.68 -4.18
N GLY A 23 -11.60 -5.10 -4.36
CA GLY A 23 -11.94 -6.24 -5.23
C GLY A 23 -11.53 -6.00 -6.68
N GLN A 24 -11.73 -4.78 -7.18
CA GLN A 24 -11.27 -4.38 -8.51
C GLN A 24 -9.74 -4.46 -8.62
N ALA A 25 -8.99 -3.88 -7.66
CA ALA A 25 -7.52 -3.94 -7.67
C ALA A 25 -7.01 -5.39 -7.60
N VAL A 26 -7.63 -6.24 -6.75
CA VAL A 26 -7.29 -7.66 -6.64
C VAL A 26 -7.50 -8.39 -7.96
N ALA A 27 -8.59 -8.10 -8.68
CA ALA A 27 -8.89 -8.70 -9.98
C ALA A 27 -7.95 -8.19 -11.08
N ASP A 28 -7.80 -6.85 -11.22
CA ASP A 28 -7.01 -6.22 -12.28
C ASP A 28 -5.53 -6.68 -12.27
N TYR A 29 -4.99 -6.93 -11.07
CA TYR A 29 -3.60 -7.36 -10.92
C TYR A 29 -3.44 -8.85 -10.55
N ALA A 30 -4.52 -9.63 -10.60
CA ALA A 30 -4.52 -11.05 -10.20
C ALA A 30 -3.75 -11.26 -8.88
N MET A 31 -4.10 -10.47 -7.84
CA MET A 31 -3.32 -10.44 -6.59
C MET A 31 -3.46 -11.71 -5.78
N ILE A 32 -4.66 -12.33 -5.79
CA ILE A 32 -5.00 -13.50 -4.98
C ILE A 32 -5.57 -14.58 -5.88
N GLU A 33 -5.08 -15.80 -5.73
CA GLU A 33 -5.48 -16.98 -6.47
C GLU A 33 -6.02 -18.07 -5.52
N ALA A 34 -6.71 -19.05 -6.07
CA ALA A 34 -7.21 -20.18 -5.28
C ALA A 34 -6.05 -20.93 -4.63
N GLY A 35 -6.18 -21.22 -3.35
CA GLY A 35 -5.16 -21.91 -2.56
C GLY A 35 -4.10 -21.00 -1.95
N ASP A 36 -4.09 -19.70 -2.24
CA ASP A 36 -3.12 -18.77 -1.65
C ASP A 36 -3.19 -18.73 -0.11
N HIS A 37 -2.03 -18.52 0.48
CA HIS A 37 -1.88 -18.15 1.88
C HIS A 37 -1.41 -16.69 1.95
N VAL A 38 -2.32 -15.79 2.31
CA VAL A 38 -2.07 -14.35 2.39
C VAL A 38 -1.65 -13.97 3.81
N MET A 39 -0.43 -13.51 3.97
CA MET A 39 0.06 -12.90 5.20
C MET A 39 -0.26 -11.40 5.18
N VAL A 40 -1.10 -10.95 6.10
CA VAL A 40 -1.47 -9.53 6.24
C VAL A 40 -0.58 -8.88 7.27
N CYS A 41 0.18 -7.86 6.88
CA CYS A 41 1.02 -7.11 7.79
C CYS A 41 0.19 -6.06 8.55
N VAL A 42 -0.08 -6.31 9.83
CA VAL A 42 -0.87 -5.42 10.69
C VAL A 42 0.07 -4.59 11.56
N SER A 43 0.21 -3.29 11.25
CA SER A 43 1.10 -2.38 11.97
C SER A 43 0.46 -1.70 13.18
N GLY A 44 -0.87 -1.76 13.29
CA GLY A 44 -1.65 -0.99 14.26
C GLY A 44 -2.14 0.36 13.72
N GLY A 45 -1.83 0.73 12.48
CA GLY A 45 -2.38 1.90 11.82
C GLY A 45 -3.71 1.61 11.11
N LYS A 46 -4.50 2.67 10.85
CA LYS A 46 -5.83 2.60 10.22
C LYS A 46 -5.87 1.77 8.94
N ASP A 47 -4.83 1.92 8.10
CA ASP A 47 -4.76 1.27 6.79
C ASP A 47 -4.58 -0.24 6.92
N SER A 48 -3.77 -0.68 7.88
CA SER A 48 -3.52 -2.10 8.14
C SER A 48 -4.71 -2.82 8.75
N TYR A 49 -5.48 -2.16 9.62
CA TYR A 49 -6.74 -2.69 10.13
C TYR A 49 -7.81 -2.78 9.03
N THR A 50 -7.94 -1.72 8.22
CA THR A 50 -8.87 -1.72 7.07
C THR A 50 -8.51 -2.81 6.08
N LEU A 51 -7.22 -2.99 5.76
CA LEU A 51 -6.77 -4.09 4.90
C LEU A 51 -7.18 -5.46 5.44
N LEU A 52 -7.00 -5.68 6.75
CA LEU A 52 -7.38 -6.95 7.38
C LEU A 52 -8.89 -7.19 7.26
N ASP A 53 -9.73 -6.21 7.58
CA ASP A 53 -11.19 -6.33 7.46
C ASP A 53 -11.60 -6.62 6.01
N VAL A 54 -11.01 -5.93 5.02
CA VAL A 54 -11.23 -6.18 3.59
C VAL A 54 -10.87 -7.61 3.21
N LEU A 55 -9.70 -8.10 3.59
CA LEU A 55 -9.26 -9.44 3.22
C LEU A 55 -10.07 -10.55 3.91
N LEU A 56 -10.50 -10.35 5.14
CA LEU A 56 -11.41 -11.26 5.83
C LEU A 56 -12.80 -11.27 5.16
N HIS A 57 -13.26 -10.13 4.66
CA HIS A 57 -14.50 -10.06 3.90
C HIS A 57 -14.38 -10.78 2.55
N LEU A 58 -13.30 -10.52 1.80
CA LEU A 58 -13.03 -11.19 0.53
C LEU A 58 -12.88 -12.72 0.72
N GLN A 59 -12.22 -13.16 1.79
CA GLN A 59 -12.07 -14.59 2.12
C GLN A 59 -13.42 -15.29 2.26
N ARG A 60 -14.43 -14.60 2.81
CA ARG A 60 -15.79 -15.16 2.99
C ARG A 60 -16.62 -15.11 1.71
N ALA A 61 -16.51 -14.00 0.95
CA ALA A 61 -17.41 -13.67 -0.16
C ALA A 61 -16.87 -14.07 -1.54
N ALA A 62 -15.54 -14.21 -1.71
CA ALA A 62 -14.95 -14.53 -3.01
C ALA A 62 -15.26 -15.98 -3.45
N PRO A 63 -15.38 -16.21 -4.77
CA PRO A 63 -15.62 -17.56 -5.31
C PRO A 63 -14.41 -18.50 -5.15
N ILE A 64 -13.23 -17.95 -4.86
CA ILE A 64 -12.00 -18.70 -4.63
C ILE A 64 -11.74 -18.87 -3.13
N LYS A 65 -11.09 -19.96 -2.75
CA LYS A 65 -10.68 -20.20 -1.37
C LYS A 65 -9.20 -19.85 -1.18
N PHE A 66 -8.91 -19.04 -0.18
CA PHE A 66 -7.57 -18.69 0.26
C PHE A 66 -7.52 -18.54 1.78
N ARG A 67 -6.34 -18.59 2.37
CA ARG A 67 -6.13 -18.43 3.82
C ARG A 67 -5.58 -17.05 4.13
N VAL A 68 -5.95 -16.50 5.28
CA VAL A 68 -5.45 -15.24 5.82
C VAL A 68 -4.78 -15.50 7.16
N THR A 69 -3.57 -14.97 7.34
CA THR A 69 -2.89 -14.91 8.64
C THR A 69 -2.45 -13.47 8.89
N ALA A 70 -2.90 -12.88 9.99
CA ALA A 70 -2.47 -11.55 10.40
C ALA A 70 -1.12 -11.63 11.11
N VAL A 71 -0.17 -10.78 10.73
CA VAL A 71 1.17 -10.75 11.32
C VAL A 71 1.51 -9.33 11.75
N ASN A 72 1.91 -9.17 13.01
CA ASN A 72 2.49 -7.93 13.52
C ASN A 72 3.98 -8.12 13.78
N LEU A 73 4.78 -7.12 13.48
CA LEU A 73 6.18 -7.04 13.88
C LEU A 73 6.35 -6.03 15.01
N ASP A 74 6.54 -6.55 16.22
CA ASP A 74 7.00 -5.76 17.38
C ASP A 74 8.51 -5.51 17.24
N GLN A 75 8.86 -4.24 17.09
CA GLN A 75 10.24 -3.80 16.86
C GLN A 75 11.00 -3.47 18.13
N GLY A 76 10.39 -3.65 19.31
CA GLY A 76 10.97 -3.27 20.60
C GLY A 76 11.00 -1.76 20.84
N GLN A 77 10.10 -1.00 20.21
CA GLN A 77 10.01 0.45 20.45
C GLN A 77 9.52 0.75 21.85
N PRO A 78 10.15 1.72 22.57
CA PRO A 78 9.66 2.15 23.88
C PRO A 78 8.20 2.63 23.83
N GLY A 79 7.39 2.19 24.77
CA GLY A 79 5.97 2.58 24.84
C GLY A 79 5.06 1.87 23.85
N PHE A 80 5.55 0.91 23.08
CA PHE A 80 4.69 0.13 22.18
C PHE A 80 3.69 -0.72 23.02
N PRO A 81 2.36 -0.55 22.81
CA PRO A 81 1.34 -1.27 23.57
C PRO A 81 1.21 -2.71 23.07
N ALA A 82 2.08 -3.59 23.54
CA ALA A 82 2.24 -4.96 23.04
C ALA A 82 1.00 -5.86 23.17
N ASP A 83 0.02 -5.48 23.99
CA ASP A 83 -1.21 -6.23 24.24
C ASP A 83 -2.40 -5.83 23.34
N VAL A 84 -2.36 -4.65 22.71
CA VAL A 84 -3.47 -4.10 21.92
C VAL A 84 -3.77 -4.97 20.70
N LEU A 85 -2.76 -5.24 19.88
CA LEU A 85 -2.93 -6.04 18.66
C LEU A 85 -3.28 -7.51 18.94
N PRO A 86 -2.59 -8.23 19.85
CA PRO A 86 -2.98 -9.60 20.16
C PRO A 86 -4.42 -9.71 20.65
N ARG A 87 -4.86 -8.78 21.51
CA ARG A 87 -6.24 -8.75 22.02
C ARG A 87 -7.26 -8.51 20.90
N TYR A 88 -6.98 -7.53 20.04
CA TYR A 88 -7.83 -7.22 18.89
C TYR A 88 -7.93 -8.40 17.92
N LEU A 89 -6.81 -8.99 17.53
CA LEU A 89 -6.76 -10.10 16.57
C LEU A 89 -7.41 -11.37 17.12
N SER A 90 -7.22 -11.66 18.42
CA SER A 90 -7.90 -12.76 19.11
C SER A 90 -9.42 -12.56 19.13
N GLY A 91 -9.90 -11.33 19.37
CA GLY A 91 -11.32 -10.98 19.35
C GLY A 91 -11.96 -11.16 17.97
N LEU A 92 -11.18 -11.03 16.87
CA LEU A 92 -11.64 -11.31 15.52
C LEU A 92 -11.67 -12.81 15.17
N GLY A 93 -11.05 -13.67 15.98
CA GLY A 93 -10.91 -15.09 15.68
C GLY A 93 -10.03 -15.38 14.45
N VAL A 94 -9.17 -14.43 14.04
CA VAL A 94 -8.26 -14.61 12.91
C VAL A 94 -6.96 -15.27 13.36
N ALA A 95 -6.43 -16.18 12.52
CA ALA A 95 -5.10 -16.73 12.72
C ALA A 95 -4.07 -15.60 12.71
N HIS A 96 -3.26 -15.47 13.76
CA HIS A 96 -2.30 -14.38 13.88
C HIS A 96 -1.02 -14.79 14.59
N GLU A 97 0.05 -14.08 14.26
CA GLU A 97 1.37 -14.21 14.90
C GLU A 97 1.97 -12.84 15.20
N ILE A 98 2.60 -12.72 16.36
CA ILE A 98 3.38 -11.53 16.73
C ILE A 98 4.86 -11.89 16.67
N ILE A 99 5.57 -11.24 15.73
CA ILE A 99 7.02 -11.38 15.60
C ILE A 99 7.67 -10.37 16.52
N ARG A 100 8.57 -10.79 17.37
CA ARG A 100 9.40 -9.90 18.18
C ARG A 100 10.81 -9.88 17.62
N GLN A 101 11.24 -8.71 17.16
CA GLN A 101 12.59 -8.51 16.65
C GLN A 101 13.03 -7.08 16.96
N ASP A 102 14.00 -6.91 17.83
CA ASP A 102 14.53 -5.60 18.20
C ASP A 102 15.28 -4.96 17.02
N THR A 103 14.51 -4.39 16.09
CA THR A 103 15.05 -3.58 15.00
C THR A 103 15.28 -2.14 15.43
N TYR A 104 14.61 -1.70 16.50
CA TYR A 104 14.72 -0.34 17.02
C TYR A 104 16.14 -0.04 17.54
N SER A 105 16.67 -0.88 18.42
CA SER A 105 18.03 -0.74 18.95
C SER A 105 19.08 -0.77 17.85
N VAL A 106 18.90 -1.63 16.82
CA VAL A 106 19.80 -1.69 15.66
C VAL A 106 19.79 -0.38 14.87
N VAL A 107 18.62 0.21 14.67
CA VAL A 107 18.48 1.49 13.97
C VAL A 107 19.15 2.61 14.78
N LYS A 108 18.89 2.68 16.07
CA LYS A 108 19.48 3.69 16.98
C LYS A 108 21.00 3.59 17.04
N ALA A 109 21.55 2.38 17.04
CA ALA A 109 23.01 2.20 17.07
C ALA A 109 23.70 2.56 15.74
N LYS A 110 23.01 2.45 14.60
CA LYS A 110 23.61 2.63 13.26
C LYS A 110 23.36 3.99 12.62
N VAL A 111 22.34 4.73 13.07
CA VAL A 111 21.98 6.03 12.47
C VAL A 111 22.38 7.15 13.44
N PRO A 112 23.27 8.08 13.04
CA PRO A 112 23.65 9.22 13.85
C PRO A 112 22.45 10.10 14.21
N GLU A 113 22.50 10.77 15.37
CA GLU A 113 21.49 11.75 15.77
C GLU A 113 21.29 12.82 14.70
N GLY A 114 20.03 13.21 14.46
CA GLY A 114 19.67 14.22 13.45
C GLY A 114 19.52 13.69 12.02
N ARG A 115 19.77 12.39 11.77
CA ARG A 115 19.48 11.78 10.46
C ARG A 115 18.21 10.94 10.50
N THR A 116 17.53 10.86 9.35
CA THR A 116 16.31 10.07 9.21
C THR A 116 16.59 8.57 9.33
N THR A 117 15.91 7.91 10.27
CA THR A 117 16.05 6.48 10.55
C THR A 117 15.18 5.61 9.63
N CYS A 118 14.23 6.23 8.92
CA CYS A 118 13.15 5.54 8.21
C CYS A 118 13.60 4.55 7.14
N SER A 119 14.67 4.84 6.38
CA SER A 119 15.13 3.95 5.31
C SER A 119 15.72 2.65 5.85
N LEU A 120 16.53 2.70 6.91
CA LEU A 120 17.09 1.52 7.55
C LEU A 120 16.00 0.72 8.29
N CYS A 121 15.13 1.43 9.03
CA CYS A 121 14.00 0.82 9.72
C CYS A 121 13.10 0.05 8.76
N SER A 122 12.69 0.66 7.64
CA SER A 122 11.83 0.01 6.65
C SER A 122 12.49 -1.20 5.99
N ARG A 123 13.82 -1.16 5.79
CA ARG A 123 14.59 -2.30 5.24
C ARG A 123 14.62 -3.47 6.22
N LEU A 124 14.91 -3.21 7.50
CA LEU A 124 14.94 -4.24 8.54
C LEU A 124 13.56 -4.87 8.76
N ARG A 125 12.51 -4.04 8.84
CA ARG A 125 11.11 -4.51 8.92
C ARG A 125 10.75 -5.42 7.76
N ARG A 126 11.08 -5.00 6.54
CA ARG A 126 10.82 -5.79 5.32
C ARG A 126 11.53 -7.13 5.39
N GLY A 127 12.83 -7.14 5.76
CA GLY A 127 13.61 -8.37 5.91
C GLY A 127 12.98 -9.35 6.90
N ALA A 128 12.56 -8.86 8.08
CA ALA A 128 11.90 -9.66 9.11
C ALA A 128 10.57 -10.26 8.60
N LEU A 129 9.71 -9.41 7.98
CA LEU A 129 8.42 -9.85 7.46
C LEU A 129 8.57 -10.85 6.31
N TYR A 130 9.53 -10.65 5.41
CA TYR A 130 9.80 -11.56 4.29
C TYR A 130 10.31 -12.92 4.76
N ALA A 131 11.24 -12.94 5.73
CA ALA A 131 11.71 -14.17 6.33
C ALA A 131 10.58 -14.93 7.03
N HIS A 132 9.71 -14.22 7.72
CA HIS A 132 8.57 -14.81 8.40
C HIS A 132 7.53 -15.36 7.41
N ALA A 133 7.22 -14.65 6.33
CA ALA A 133 6.32 -15.11 5.29
C ALA A 133 6.76 -16.49 4.73
N ARG A 134 8.06 -16.64 4.46
CA ARG A 134 8.62 -17.92 4.03
C ARG A 134 8.47 -19.00 5.11
N ARG A 135 8.71 -18.67 6.37
CA ARG A 135 8.60 -19.61 7.51
C ARG A 135 7.19 -20.18 7.66
N ILE A 136 6.16 -19.37 7.47
CA ILE A 136 4.75 -19.81 7.58
C ILE A 136 4.19 -20.34 6.25
N GLY A 137 4.97 -20.37 5.18
CA GLY A 137 4.53 -20.78 3.84
C GLY A 137 3.51 -19.82 3.22
N ALA A 138 3.60 -18.52 3.50
CA ALA A 138 2.75 -17.53 2.85
C ALA A 138 3.15 -17.34 1.39
N THR A 139 2.18 -17.36 0.49
CA THR A 139 2.37 -17.16 -0.95
C THR A 139 2.29 -15.68 -1.33
N LYS A 140 1.58 -14.90 -0.53
CA LYS A 140 1.39 -13.46 -0.73
C LYS A 140 1.60 -12.70 0.60
N ILE A 141 2.20 -11.51 0.51
CA ILE A 141 2.34 -10.57 1.62
C ILE A 141 1.47 -9.35 1.30
N ALA A 142 0.42 -9.11 2.07
CA ALA A 142 -0.47 -7.98 1.87
C ALA A 142 -0.05 -6.80 2.74
N LEU A 143 0.09 -5.62 2.12
CA LEU A 143 0.45 -4.36 2.76
C LEU A 143 -0.65 -3.32 2.57
N GLY A 144 -0.94 -2.53 3.60
CA GLY A 144 -2.02 -1.55 3.64
C GLY A 144 -1.73 -0.22 2.93
N HIS A 145 -0.95 -0.24 1.86
CA HIS A 145 -0.73 0.96 1.05
C HIS A 145 -1.96 1.26 0.18
N HIS A 146 -2.35 2.52 0.15
CA HIS A 146 -3.54 3.01 -0.54
C HIS A 146 -3.20 3.95 -1.71
N ARG A 147 -4.21 4.53 -2.36
CA ARG A 147 -4.06 5.38 -3.56
C ARG A 147 -3.06 6.52 -3.35
N GLU A 148 -3.17 7.25 -2.25
CA GLU A 148 -2.30 8.39 -1.96
C GLU A 148 -0.84 7.98 -1.76
N ASP A 149 -0.57 6.85 -1.11
CA ASP A 149 0.79 6.30 -0.99
C ASP A 149 1.47 6.06 -2.35
N ILE A 150 0.68 5.57 -3.32
CA ILE A 150 1.15 5.31 -4.69
C ILE A 150 1.49 6.63 -5.37
N LEU A 151 0.59 7.63 -5.28
CA LEU A 151 0.78 8.95 -5.88
C LEU A 151 1.92 9.71 -5.21
N GLU A 152 1.99 9.73 -3.87
CA GLU A 152 3.10 10.32 -3.13
C GLU A 152 4.44 9.71 -3.55
N THR A 153 4.49 8.39 -3.67
CA THR A 153 5.70 7.70 -4.12
C THR A 153 6.07 8.09 -5.55
N PHE A 154 5.11 8.25 -6.43
CA PHE A 154 5.32 8.72 -7.79
C PHE A 154 5.91 10.14 -7.80
N PHE A 155 5.28 11.09 -7.11
CA PHE A 155 5.76 12.48 -7.09
C PHE A 155 7.10 12.64 -6.38
N LEU A 156 7.37 11.87 -5.32
CA LEU A 156 8.69 11.84 -4.70
C LEU A 156 9.78 11.36 -5.68
N ASN A 157 9.50 10.33 -6.47
CA ASN A 157 10.45 9.87 -7.50
C ASN A 157 10.57 10.88 -8.65
N LEU A 158 9.49 11.53 -9.05
CA LEU A 158 9.48 12.55 -10.09
C LEU A 158 10.30 13.78 -9.69
N PHE A 159 10.07 14.32 -8.48
CA PHE A 159 10.69 15.57 -8.02
C PHE A 159 12.13 15.40 -7.53
N HIS A 160 12.43 14.25 -6.92
CA HIS A 160 13.72 14.05 -6.25
C HIS A 160 14.53 12.89 -6.81
N GLY A 161 13.89 11.97 -7.57
CA GLY A 161 14.55 10.78 -8.10
C GLY A 161 14.82 10.81 -9.59
N ALA A 162 14.35 11.82 -10.32
CA ALA A 162 14.39 11.91 -11.78
C ALA A 162 13.88 10.61 -12.45
N ARG A 163 12.79 10.04 -11.93
CA ARG A 163 12.23 8.76 -12.40
C ARG A 163 10.71 8.80 -12.43
N LEU A 164 10.11 8.31 -13.51
CA LEU A 164 8.70 7.97 -13.59
C LEU A 164 8.47 6.60 -12.94
N LYS A 165 8.38 6.59 -11.62
CA LYS A 165 8.26 5.36 -10.83
C LYS A 165 7.30 5.57 -9.66
N ALA A 166 6.28 4.71 -9.58
CA ALA A 166 5.34 4.65 -8.47
C ALA A 166 5.56 3.40 -7.61
N MET A 167 4.65 3.16 -6.69
CA MET A 167 4.57 1.93 -5.91
C MET A 167 3.66 0.92 -6.64
N PRO A 168 4.17 -0.23 -7.10
CA PRO A 168 3.35 -1.16 -7.87
C PRO A 168 2.32 -1.86 -6.98
N PRO A 169 1.10 -2.13 -7.49
CA PRO A 169 0.06 -2.85 -6.75
C PRO A 169 0.43 -4.30 -6.43
N LYS A 170 1.22 -4.94 -7.29
CA LYS A 170 1.77 -6.29 -7.09
C LYS A 170 3.24 -6.29 -7.47
N LEU A 171 4.07 -6.88 -6.65
CA LEU A 171 5.53 -6.89 -6.82
C LEU A 171 6.12 -8.22 -6.34
N ARG A 172 7.03 -8.79 -7.13
CA ARG A 172 7.92 -9.85 -6.65
C ARG A 172 9.14 -9.23 -6.00
N SER A 173 9.56 -9.75 -4.84
CA SER A 173 10.79 -9.29 -4.17
C SER A 173 12.03 -9.53 -5.03
N ASP A 174 13.10 -8.77 -4.79
CA ASP A 174 14.33 -8.83 -5.61
C ASP A 174 14.98 -10.22 -5.60
N ASP A 175 14.83 -10.97 -4.50
CA ASP A 175 15.27 -12.37 -4.35
C ASP A 175 14.29 -13.37 -4.99
N GLY A 176 13.19 -12.91 -5.56
CA GLY A 176 12.15 -13.75 -6.17
C GLY A 176 11.29 -14.56 -5.20
N ALA A 177 11.61 -14.55 -3.91
CA ALA A 177 11.03 -15.46 -2.92
C ALA A 177 9.66 -15.05 -2.37
N ASN A 178 9.30 -13.77 -2.47
CA ASN A 178 8.06 -13.25 -1.92
C ASN A 178 7.26 -12.46 -2.97
N VAL A 179 5.94 -12.55 -2.92
CA VAL A 179 5.03 -11.71 -3.71
C VAL A 179 4.30 -10.77 -2.79
N VAL A 180 4.52 -9.47 -2.98
CA VAL A 180 3.86 -8.39 -2.23
C VAL A 180 2.64 -7.92 -3.01
N ILE A 181 1.51 -7.75 -2.32
CA ILE A 181 0.26 -7.24 -2.89
C ILE A 181 -0.26 -6.05 -2.08
N ARG A 182 -0.98 -5.14 -2.74
CA ARG A 182 -1.58 -3.94 -2.15
C ARG A 182 -3.05 -3.83 -2.53
N PRO A 183 -3.93 -4.59 -1.86
CA PRO A 183 -5.35 -4.61 -2.20
C PRO A 183 -6.05 -3.25 -2.10
N LEU A 184 -5.53 -2.33 -1.26
CA LEU A 184 -6.07 -0.97 -1.10
C LEU A 184 -5.55 0.02 -2.17
N ALA A 185 -4.83 -0.42 -3.20
CA ALA A 185 -4.18 0.43 -4.20
C ALA A 185 -5.10 1.46 -4.87
N TYR A 186 -6.39 1.16 -5.01
CA TYR A 186 -7.38 2.05 -5.61
C TYR A 186 -8.21 2.84 -4.59
N VAL A 187 -8.07 2.53 -3.30
CA VAL A 187 -8.90 3.08 -2.23
C VAL A 187 -8.38 4.45 -1.81
N PRO A 188 -9.25 5.49 -1.78
CA PRO A 188 -8.89 6.79 -1.24
C PRO A 188 -8.58 6.72 0.26
N GLU A 189 -7.57 7.46 0.72
CA GLU A 189 -7.24 7.56 2.15
C GLU A 189 -8.41 8.10 2.98
N ALA A 190 -9.18 9.03 2.43
CA ALA A 190 -10.35 9.61 3.10
C ALA A 190 -11.40 8.55 3.45
N ASP A 191 -11.65 7.59 2.55
CA ASP A 191 -12.59 6.49 2.79
C ASP A 191 -12.07 5.57 3.90
N ILE A 192 -10.77 5.27 3.90
CA ILE A 192 -10.12 4.48 4.95
C ILE A 192 -10.21 5.18 6.30
N ALA A 193 -9.96 6.49 6.34
CA ALA A 193 -10.03 7.28 7.57
C ALA A 193 -11.45 7.30 8.15
N ALA A 194 -12.46 7.55 7.31
CA ALA A 194 -13.85 7.54 7.72
C ALA A 194 -14.28 6.15 8.25
N TYR A 195 -13.90 5.09 7.54
CA TYR A 195 -14.19 3.73 7.95
C TYR A 195 -13.48 3.37 9.28
N ALA A 196 -12.21 3.70 9.42
CA ALA A 196 -11.43 3.42 10.63
C ALA A 196 -12.01 4.12 11.85
N GLN A 197 -12.51 5.35 11.68
CA GLN A 197 -13.20 6.10 12.75
C GLN A 197 -14.51 5.41 13.16
N ALA A 198 -15.34 5.03 12.18
CA ALA A 198 -16.61 4.34 12.45
C ALA A 198 -16.39 2.97 13.11
N ARG A 199 -15.32 2.27 12.75
CA ARG A 199 -14.93 0.98 13.34
C ARG A 199 -14.27 1.12 14.71
N ALA A 200 -13.93 2.33 15.15
CA ALA A 200 -13.20 2.60 16.37
C ALA A 200 -11.97 1.68 16.56
N PHE A 201 -11.16 1.55 15.48
CA PHE A 201 -9.95 0.72 15.55
C PHE A 201 -9.02 1.18 16.67
N PRO A 202 -8.38 0.26 17.39
CA PRO A 202 -7.42 0.59 18.43
C PRO A 202 -6.09 1.03 17.81
N ILE A 203 -6.07 2.26 17.25
CA ILE A 203 -4.92 2.79 16.53
C ILE A 203 -3.72 2.95 17.44
N ILE A 204 -2.58 2.40 17.02
CA ILE A 204 -1.28 2.58 17.67
C ILE A 204 -0.55 3.72 16.96
N PRO A 205 -0.16 4.80 17.67
CA PRO A 205 0.56 5.92 17.07
C PRO A 205 1.87 5.49 16.38
N CYS A 206 2.19 6.08 15.23
CA CYS A 206 3.38 5.72 14.46
C CYS A 206 4.65 6.50 14.88
N ASP A 207 4.54 7.45 15.80
CA ASP A 207 5.58 8.38 16.25
C ASP A 207 6.44 7.86 17.41
N LEU A 208 6.16 6.66 17.89
CA LEU A 208 6.89 6.03 19.01
C LEU A 208 8.41 5.90 18.79
N CYS A 209 8.87 5.93 17.55
CA CYS A 209 10.30 5.86 17.25
C CYS A 209 11.03 7.21 17.38
N GLY A 210 10.31 8.32 17.61
CA GLY A 210 10.89 9.68 17.69
C GLY A 210 11.57 10.12 16.39
N SER A 211 11.31 9.47 15.26
CA SER A 211 11.81 9.94 13.96
C SER A 211 11.02 11.16 13.52
N GLN A 212 11.72 12.14 12.96
CA GLN A 212 11.04 13.27 12.32
C GLN A 212 10.18 12.78 11.15
N PRO A 213 9.00 13.39 10.94
CA PRO A 213 8.17 13.12 9.77
C PRO A 213 9.01 13.22 8.50
N ASN A 214 8.67 12.43 7.50
CA ASN A 214 9.29 12.60 6.17
C ASN A 214 8.71 13.87 5.54
N LEU A 215 9.32 15.01 5.83
CA LEU A 215 8.88 16.35 5.39
C LEU A 215 8.53 16.38 3.90
N GLN A 216 9.31 15.68 3.05
CA GLN A 216 9.04 15.65 1.62
C GLN A 216 7.75 14.91 1.28
N ARG A 217 7.44 13.84 2.00
CA ARG A 217 6.19 13.09 1.83
C ARG A 217 4.99 13.93 2.28
N GLU A 218 5.10 14.64 3.38
CA GLU A 218 4.05 15.54 3.88
C GLU A 218 3.79 16.68 2.89
N VAL A 219 4.84 17.30 2.34
CA VAL A 219 4.72 18.35 1.32
C VAL A 219 3.96 17.83 0.10
N VAL A 220 4.31 16.65 -0.40
CA VAL A 220 3.62 16.02 -1.54
C VAL A 220 2.17 15.67 -1.17
N GLY A 221 1.93 15.13 0.02
CA GLY A 221 0.58 14.84 0.50
C GLY A 221 -0.31 16.08 0.57
N HIS A 222 0.20 17.20 1.11
CA HIS A 222 -0.52 18.47 1.15
C HIS A 222 -0.81 19.00 -0.26
N MET A 223 0.14 18.88 -1.20
CA MET A 223 -0.05 19.26 -2.60
C MET A 223 -1.17 18.44 -3.25
N LEU A 224 -1.15 17.12 -3.09
CA LEU A 224 -2.19 16.23 -3.61
C LEU A 224 -3.56 16.54 -3.01
N ALA A 225 -3.62 16.77 -1.71
CA ALA A 225 -4.86 17.14 -1.04
C ALA A 225 -5.40 18.50 -1.51
N ALA A 226 -4.53 19.48 -1.78
CA ALA A 226 -4.93 20.76 -2.35
C ALA A 226 -5.51 20.58 -3.76
N TRP A 227 -4.83 19.84 -4.61
CA TRP A 227 -5.30 19.55 -5.98
C TRP A 227 -6.63 18.79 -6.02
N GLU A 228 -6.83 17.85 -5.10
CA GLU A 228 -8.09 17.11 -5.01
C GLU A 228 -9.25 18.01 -4.56
N ARG A 229 -9.00 18.99 -3.65
CA ARG A 229 -10.01 19.97 -3.24
C ARG A 229 -10.40 20.94 -4.36
N GLU A 230 -9.41 21.41 -5.12
CA GLU A 230 -9.64 22.33 -6.25
C GLU A 230 -10.33 21.62 -7.42
N HIS A 231 -10.00 20.37 -7.64
CA HIS A 231 -10.49 19.57 -8.75
C HIS A 231 -10.81 18.14 -8.28
N PRO A 232 -12.00 17.90 -7.76
CA PRO A 232 -12.40 16.57 -7.28
C PRO A 232 -12.27 15.50 -8.36
N GLY A 233 -11.66 14.37 -8.00
CA GLY A 233 -11.36 13.26 -8.91
C GLY A 233 -9.99 13.33 -9.58
N ARG A 234 -9.20 14.38 -9.36
CA ARG A 234 -7.85 14.52 -9.95
C ARG A 234 -6.93 13.38 -9.52
N SER A 235 -6.97 12.95 -8.27
CA SER A 235 -6.18 11.82 -7.77
C SER A 235 -6.51 10.52 -8.51
N ASN A 236 -7.77 10.27 -8.82
CA ASN A 236 -8.17 9.11 -9.63
C ASN A 236 -7.64 9.22 -11.07
N THR A 237 -7.68 10.41 -11.66
CA THR A 237 -7.14 10.65 -13.01
C THR A 237 -5.63 10.41 -13.04
N MET A 238 -4.89 10.92 -12.05
CA MET A 238 -3.45 10.67 -11.94
C MET A 238 -3.12 9.19 -11.76
N LEU A 239 -3.88 8.49 -10.89
CA LEU A 239 -3.68 7.05 -10.70
C LEU A 239 -3.92 6.27 -12.00
N ARG A 240 -4.97 6.59 -12.74
CA ARG A 240 -5.25 5.97 -14.04
C ARG A 240 -4.14 6.24 -15.05
N ALA A 241 -3.60 7.45 -15.09
CA ALA A 241 -2.49 7.81 -15.98
C ALA A 241 -1.24 6.94 -15.75
N LEU A 242 -0.99 6.51 -14.50
CA LEU A 242 0.11 5.56 -14.21
C LEU A 242 -0.08 4.18 -14.85
N GLY A 243 -1.31 3.82 -15.19
CA GLY A 243 -1.65 2.57 -15.89
C GLY A 243 -1.84 2.73 -17.40
N THR A 244 -1.66 3.95 -17.93
CA THR A 244 -1.86 4.25 -19.37
C THR A 244 -0.64 5.00 -19.88
N VAL A 245 0.41 4.24 -20.18
CA VAL A 245 1.71 4.79 -20.62
C VAL A 245 1.80 4.70 -22.12
N GLU A 246 2.17 5.80 -22.76
CA GLU A 246 2.49 5.87 -24.20
C GLU A 246 4.00 6.05 -24.40
N PRO A 247 4.76 4.95 -24.59
CA PRO A 247 6.21 4.99 -24.66
C PRO A 247 6.77 5.90 -25.73
N SER A 248 6.12 6.00 -26.88
CA SER A 248 6.51 6.86 -28.01
C SER A 248 6.46 8.36 -27.68
N HIS A 249 5.74 8.75 -26.62
CA HIS A 249 5.58 10.14 -26.19
C HIS A 249 6.41 10.44 -24.91
N LEU A 250 7.24 9.50 -24.48
CA LEU A 250 8.21 9.67 -23.40
C LEU A 250 9.63 9.72 -23.97
N LEU A 251 10.61 10.04 -23.10
CA LEU A 251 12.00 10.21 -23.55
C LEU A 251 12.89 8.98 -23.27
N ASP A 252 12.30 7.87 -22.83
CA ASP A 252 13.05 6.65 -22.49
C ASP A 252 13.32 5.81 -23.73
N ARG A 253 14.57 5.84 -24.19
CA ARG A 253 15.05 5.09 -25.36
C ARG A 253 15.07 3.58 -25.17
N ALA A 254 14.94 3.07 -23.94
CA ALA A 254 14.81 1.64 -23.69
C ALA A 254 13.36 1.17 -23.84
N LEU A 255 12.38 2.07 -23.69
CA LEU A 255 10.95 1.78 -23.87
C LEU A 255 10.49 1.98 -25.31
N TYR A 256 11.14 2.90 -26.05
CA TYR A 256 10.78 3.18 -27.43
C TYR A 256 12.04 3.45 -28.26
N ASP A 257 12.15 2.80 -29.43
CA ASP A 257 13.31 2.92 -30.33
C ASP A 257 13.13 4.10 -31.29
N PHE A 258 13.52 5.29 -30.86
CA PHE A 258 13.49 6.49 -31.67
C PHE A 258 14.49 6.46 -32.83
N ALA A 259 15.56 5.64 -32.74
CA ALA A 259 16.60 5.58 -33.77
C ALA A 259 16.15 4.78 -35.00
N SER A 260 15.17 3.89 -34.84
CA SER A 260 14.61 3.10 -35.92
C SER A 260 13.54 3.85 -36.73
N LEU A 261 13.15 5.06 -36.33
CA LEU A 261 12.23 5.89 -37.07
C LEU A 261 12.93 6.40 -38.34
N GLY A 262 12.76 5.66 -39.44
CA GLY A 262 13.21 6.03 -40.75
C GLY A 262 12.38 7.15 -41.41
N GLU A 263 12.60 7.42 -42.71
CA GLU A 263 11.73 8.33 -43.44
C GLU A 263 10.26 7.87 -43.39
N PRO A 264 9.29 8.79 -43.36
CA PRO A 264 7.88 8.44 -43.21
C PRO A 264 7.46 7.48 -44.33
N ASP A 265 6.93 6.33 -44.00
CA ASP A 265 6.19 5.51 -44.95
C ASP A 265 4.95 6.32 -45.39
N GLU A 266 4.81 6.60 -46.66
CA GLU A 266 3.72 7.43 -47.23
C GLU A 266 2.31 6.94 -46.85
N THR A 267 2.21 5.75 -46.28
CA THR A 267 0.97 5.15 -45.76
C THR A 267 0.58 5.55 -44.33
N CYS A 268 1.45 6.24 -43.58
CA CYS A 268 1.25 6.50 -42.13
C CYS A 268 0.71 7.91 -41.79
N LEU A 269 -0.15 8.48 -42.62
CA LEU A 269 -0.74 9.82 -42.42
C LEU A 269 -2.02 9.84 -41.55
N LEU A 270 -2.33 8.83 -40.73
CA LEU A 270 -3.67 8.71 -40.17
C LEU A 270 -3.84 8.81 -38.65
N TYR A 271 -2.81 9.07 -37.84
CA TYR A 271 -3.05 9.25 -36.38
C TYR A 271 -2.16 10.32 -35.75
N THR A 272 -2.54 11.57 -35.92
CA THR A 272 -2.22 12.58 -34.89
C THR A 272 -3.37 12.65 -33.91
N SER A 273 -3.19 12.16 -32.69
CA SER A 273 -4.11 12.46 -31.60
C SER A 273 -4.16 13.98 -31.40
N PRO A 274 -5.34 14.60 -31.29
CA PRO A 274 -5.43 16.04 -31.04
C PRO A 274 -4.70 16.39 -29.75
N SER A 275 -3.93 17.46 -29.80
CA SER A 275 -3.25 18.02 -28.63
C SER A 275 -4.28 18.42 -27.58
N PRO A 276 -4.02 18.22 -26.27
CA PRO A 276 -4.92 18.68 -25.21
C PRO A 276 -5.12 20.21 -25.15
N ARG A 277 -4.58 20.95 -26.10
CA ARG A 277 -4.66 22.42 -26.18
C ARG A 277 -5.54 22.93 -27.32
N ASP A 278 -6.15 22.07 -28.12
CA ASP A 278 -7.08 22.45 -29.18
C ASP A 278 -8.53 22.35 -28.75
#